data_d56068d355eadd35c51f775ce261b68f
#
_entry.id   d56068d355eadd35c51f775ce261b68f
#
_cell.length_a   1.000
_cell.length_b   1.000
_cell.length_c   1.000
_cell.angle_alpha   90.00
_cell.angle_beta   90.00
_cell.angle_gamma   90.00
#
_symmetry.space_group_name_H-M   'P 1'
#
loop_
_entity.id
_entity.type
_entity.pdbx_description
1 polymer ?
#
loop_
_entity_poly.entity_id
_entity_poly.type
_entity_poly.pdbx_seq_one_letter_code
_entity_poly.pdbx_strand_id
1 'polypeptide(L)'
;MKKITKLIFTMLAISCMGAHAQETAEMVYPQAEWSKAGDILMHTPGQELFNGVIHPSAGLFENYFDVDIAAEEHRGYISMLEANGIRVHKVLDILREVGLDSLRQLATNVLKYDISSMPDEDAEKTENYRQEVLNKMSRNDLIRCILLQPTVKLSKTDNNTGYEAQYIQNPLMNLYFTRDQSITTPRGHIICNMNSNQRAPETEIINLCYEHLGLKPIMRITGEGRLEGGDYIPAGNISLIGCGMRTNDEGIRQMMEADAFGHDTIVVVRDHKLWQMQMHLDTHFNIIDKDLCTMVSSRLNAQPGAPEYNTCDIWARTPGTKEYKLWKQDQPFVEYIRGRGFQIIPIDINDEMHYANNFLTIAPRHIMAVGGQSEELQQRLREAGVNVEWIPLESLIDGYGAAHCMTQVLQREAYHPGVDPADVRSVNALTGESQSSYLLNGTMANENDRGVIIQNGKKVIRK
;
A
#
# COMPACT_ATOMS: atom_id res chain seq x y z
N MET A 1 66.26 58.97 -2.78
CA MET A 1 66.10 58.59 -4.19
C MET A 1 65.63 57.17 -4.28
N LYS A 2 64.71 56.89 -5.18
CA LYS A 2 64.04 55.63 -5.52
C LYS A 2 62.96 55.17 -4.56
N LYS A 3 61.73 55.54 -4.88
CA LYS A 3 60.47 54.97 -4.39
C LYS A 3 60.33 53.55 -4.93
N ILE A 4 60.07 52.57 -4.07
CA ILE A 4 59.60 51.24 -4.47
C ILE A 4 58.14 51.14 -4.08
N THR A 5 57.31 51.13 -5.08
CA THR A 5 55.85 50.95 -4.99
C THR A 5 55.58 49.47 -4.78
N LYS A 6 55.04 49.08 -3.61
CA LYS A 6 54.50 47.74 -3.39
C LYS A 6 53.10 47.63 -3.95
N LEU A 7 52.94 46.83 -4.97
CA LEU A 7 51.65 46.45 -5.55
C LEU A 7 51.06 45.32 -4.66
N ILE A 8 49.98 45.59 -3.95
CA ILE A 8 49.22 44.61 -3.22
C ILE A 8 48.21 44.02 -4.17
N PHE A 9 48.42 42.77 -4.57
CA PHE A 9 47.38 41.97 -5.28
C PHE A 9 46.39 41.45 -4.22
N THR A 10 45.19 42.04 -4.21
CA THR A 10 44.09 41.47 -3.45
C THR A 10 43.40 40.43 -4.35
N MET A 11 43.65 39.16 -4.08
CA MET A 11 42.89 38.04 -4.64
C MET A 11 41.51 38.06 -4.00
N LEU A 12 40.51 38.48 -4.75
CA LEU A 12 39.09 38.25 -4.43
C LEU A 12 38.82 36.78 -4.75
N ALA A 13 38.72 35.95 -3.73
CA ALA A 13 38.19 34.59 -3.85
C ALA A 13 36.67 34.70 -3.99
N ILE A 14 36.21 34.64 -5.21
CA ILE A 14 34.77 34.42 -5.50
C ILE A 14 34.50 32.95 -5.18
N SER A 15 33.99 32.65 -3.99
CA SER A 15 33.42 31.37 -3.69
C SER A 15 32.11 31.25 -4.45
N CYS A 16 32.14 30.60 -5.61
CA CYS A 16 30.93 30.06 -6.23
C CYS A 16 30.34 29.03 -5.27
N MET A 17 29.43 29.44 -4.44
CA MET A 17 28.44 28.54 -3.88
C MET A 17 27.61 28.02 -5.05
N GLY A 18 28.02 26.93 -5.65
CA GLY A 18 27.16 26.13 -6.51
C GLY A 18 25.99 25.65 -5.65
N ALA A 19 24.88 26.35 -5.74
CA ALA A 19 23.61 25.76 -5.39
C ALA A 19 23.46 24.55 -6.33
N HIS A 20 23.76 23.35 -5.83
CA HIS A 20 23.26 22.13 -6.42
C HIS A 20 21.73 22.27 -6.29
N ALA A 21 21.06 22.76 -7.34
CA ALA A 21 19.68 22.44 -7.57
C ALA A 21 19.68 20.90 -7.66
N GLN A 22 19.28 20.24 -6.59
CA GLN A 22 18.89 18.85 -6.63
C GLN A 22 17.72 18.86 -7.62
N GLU A 23 17.98 18.42 -8.88
CA GLU A 23 16.91 18.06 -9.78
C GLU A 23 16.05 17.08 -8.95
N THR A 24 14.88 17.51 -8.56
CA THR A 24 13.86 16.64 -7.99
C THR A 24 13.49 15.70 -9.13
N ALA A 25 14.10 14.52 -9.13
CA ALA A 25 13.70 13.47 -10.05
C ALA A 25 12.20 13.32 -9.94
N GLU A 26 11.51 13.41 -11.08
CA GLU A 26 10.06 13.26 -11.13
C GLU A 26 9.70 11.92 -10.50
N MET A 27 8.83 11.95 -9.50
CA MET A 27 8.49 10.74 -8.76
C MET A 27 7.76 9.76 -9.68
N VAL A 28 8.28 8.56 -9.79
CA VAL A 28 7.68 7.49 -10.60
C VAL A 28 6.79 6.64 -9.71
N TYR A 29 5.48 6.75 -9.93
CA TYR A 29 4.50 5.97 -9.20
C TYR A 29 4.40 4.52 -9.73
N PRO A 30 4.14 3.52 -8.87
CA PRO A 30 4.04 2.12 -9.26
C PRO A 30 3.03 1.87 -10.36
N GLN A 31 3.47 1.37 -11.50
CA GLN A 31 2.62 0.89 -12.60
C GLN A 31 2.52 -0.63 -12.63
N ALA A 32 3.53 -1.32 -12.07
CA ALA A 32 3.57 -2.76 -12.01
C ALA A 32 4.17 -3.24 -10.69
N GLU A 33 3.57 -4.27 -10.09
CA GLU A 33 4.07 -4.86 -8.83
C GLU A 33 5.48 -5.43 -8.98
N TRP A 34 5.85 -5.90 -10.17
CA TRP A 34 7.18 -6.43 -10.46
C TRP A 34 8.25 -5.38 -10.79
N SER A 35 7.92 -4.10 -10.92
CA SER A 35 8.93 -3.05 -11.09
C SER A 35 9.79 -2.92 -9.85
N LYS A 36 11.08 -2.60 -10.03
CA LYS A 36 12.02 -2.48 -8.92
C LYS A 36 11.55 -1.44 -7.91
N ALA A 37 11.48 -1.84 -6.65
CA ALA A 37 11.07 -0.98 -5.55
C ALA A 37 12.17 0.04 -5.21
N GLY A 38 11.79 1.29 -4.99
CA GLY A 38 12.69 2.39 -4.63
C GLY A 38 12.51 2.88 -3.20
N ASP A 39 11.30 3.30 -2.87
CA ASP A 39 10.95 3.87 -1.57
C ASP A 39 9.78 3.11 -0.94
N ILE A 40 9.90 2.80 0.35
CA ILE A 40 8.89 2.07 1.12
C ILE A 40 8.66 2.77 2.46
N LEU A 41 7.41 2.88 2.89
CA LEU A 41 7.03 3.33 4.24
C LEU A 41 6.75 2.11 5.11
N MET A 42 7.32 2.08 6.32
CA MET A 42 7.16 1.00 7.30
C MET A 42 7.02 1.53 8.73
N HIS A 43 6.35 0.77 9.58
CA HIS A 43 6.24 1.05 11.01
C HIS A 43 6.70 -0.15 11.83
N THR A 44 7.83 -0.04 12.52
CA THR A 44 8.24 -1.08 13.47
C THR A 44 7.31 -1.08 14.67
N PRO A 45 6.66 -2.21 14.98
CA PRO A 45 5.73 -2.29 16.11
C PRO A 45 6.40 -1.99 17.43
N GLY A 46 5.64 -1.38 18.34
CA GLY A 46 6.11 -0.96 19.64
C GLY A 46 5.12 -1.27 20.76
N GLN A 47 5.00 -0.37 21.74
CA GLN A 47 4.13 -0.55 22.89
C GLN A 47 2.64 -0.73 22.53
N GLU A 48 2.21 -0.15 21.42
CA GLU A 48 0.83 -0.26 20.91
C GLU A 48 0.46 -1.71 20.56
N LEU A 49 1.41 -2.51 20.09
CA LEU A 49 1.20 -3.92 19.73
C LEU A 49 0.84 -4.78 20.95
N PHE A 50 1.46 -4.51 22.12
CA PHE A 50 1.28 -5.33 23.31
C PHE A 50 -0.20 -5.51 23.70
N ASN A 51 -1.01 -4.47 23.56
CA ASN A 51 -2.44 -4.57 23.90
C ASN A 51 -3.21 -5.51 22.94
N GLY A 52 -2.75 -5.66 21.70
CA GLY A 52 -3.35 -6.58 20.73
C GLY A 52 -3.09 -8.05 21.09
N VAL A 53 -1.86 -8.37 21.45
CA VAL A 53 -1.47 -9.76 21.75
C VAL A 53 -2.00 -10.28 23.08
N ILE A 54 -2.46 -9.41 24.00
CA ILE A 54 -3.13 -9.82 25.24
C ILE A 54 -4.46 -10.56 24.95
N HIS A 55 -5.16 -10.16 23.89
CA HIS A 55 -6.35 -10.87 23.41
C HIS A 55 -6.30 -10.91 21.88
N PRO A 56 -5.54 -11.86 21.29
CA PRO A 56 -5.23 -11.87 19.87
C PRO A 56 -6.43 -11.69 18.96
N SER A 57 -7.47 -12.50 19.14
CA SER A 57 -8.67 -12.44 18.28
C SER A 57 -9.35 -11.06 18.29
N ALA A 58 -9.36 -10.35 19.43
CA ALA A 58 -9.91 -8.99 19.50
C ALA A 58 -8.95 -7.95 18.89
N GLY A 59 -7.65 -8.23 18.91
CA GLY A 59 -6.60 -7.44 18.28
C GLY A 59 -6.47 -7.64 16.76
N LEU A 60 -7.27 -8.51 16.18
CA LEU A 60 -7.15 -8.99 14.80
C LEU A 60 -5.83 -9.75 14.57
N PHE A 61 -5.46 -10.60 15.53
CA PHE A 61 -4.31 -11.52 15.48
C PHE A 61 -4.78 -12.96 15.62
N GLU A 62 -4.00 -13.89 15.08
CA GLU A 62 -4.29 -15.31 15.13
C GLU A 62 -3.92 -15.90 16.49
N ASN A 63 -2.69 -15.63 16.94
CA ASN A 63 -2.14 -16.15 18.17
C ASN A 63 -1.43 -15.08 18.98
N TYR A 64 -1.05 -15.44 20.21
CA TYR A 64 -0.11 -14.66 21.01
C TYR A 64 1.31 -14.82 20.45
N PHE A 65 2.05 -13.74 20.39
CA PHE A 65 3.49 -13.73 20.09
C PHE A 65 4.22 -12.69 20.93
N ASP A 66 5.54 -12.84 21.05
CA ASP A 66 6.38 -11.93 21.82
C ASP A 66 6.62 -10.62 21.04
N VAL A 67 6.28 -9.51 21.68
CA VAL A 67 6.33 -8.16 21.04
C VAL A 67 7.76 -7.70 20.76
N ASP A 68 8.72 -8.05 21.64
CA ASP A 68 10.12 -7.66 21.46
C ASP A 68 10.75 -8.45 20.33
N ILE A 69 10.47 -9.77 20.24
CA ILE A 69 10.89 -10.62 19.12
C ILE A 69 10.27 -10.11 17.81
N ALA A 70 8.97 -9.83 17.79
CA ALA A 70 8.28 -9.26 16.63
C ALA A 70 8.93 -7.95 16.15
N ALA A 71 9.30 -7.06 17.06
CA ALA A 71 9.99 -5.83 16.72
C ALA A 71 11.41 -6.08 16.17
N GLU A 72 12.11 -7.11 16.63
CA GLU A 72 13.42 -7.52 16.08
C GLU A 72 13.30 -8.10 14.68
N GLU A 73 12.34 -9.00 14.45
CA GLU A 73 12.03 -9.54 13.14
C GLU A 73 11.73 -8.43 12.14
N HIS A 74 10.90 -7.46 12.52
CA HIS A 74 10.56 -6.33 11.66
C HIS A 74 11.78 -5.44 11.34
N ARG A 75 12.66 -5.18 12.32
CA ARG A 75 13.92 -4.45 12.08
C ARG A 75 14.86 -5.23 11.16
N GLY A 76 14.91 -6.55 11.31
CA GLY A 76 15.64 -7.45 10.42
C GLY A 76 15.15 -7.31 8.97
N TYR A 77 13.83 -7.32 8.77
CA TYR A 77 13.22 -7.14 7.46
C TYR A 77 13.57 -5.77 6.85
N ILE A 78 13.49 -4.68 7.63
CA ILE A 78 13.93 -3.35 7.18
C ILE A 78 15.39 -3.39 6.71
N SER A 79 16.28 -4.02 7.49
CA SER A 79 17.70 -4.09 7.14
C SER A 79 17.95 -4.87 5.84
N MET A 80 17.17 -5.92 5.56
CA MET A 80 17.24 -6.66 4.31
C MET A 80 16.77 -5.80 3.11
N LEU A 81 15.70 -5.01 3.27
CA LEU A 81 15.24 -4.06 2.24
C LEU A 81 16.32 -2.99 1.96
N GLU A 82 16.89 -2.40 3.00
CA GLU A 82 17.96 -1.40 2.88
C GLU A 82 19.22 -2.00 2.21
N ALA A 83 19.57 -3.26 2.48
CA ALA A 83 20.67 -3.99 1.82
C ALA A 83 20.44 -4.20 0.32
N ASN A 84 19.17 -4.26 -0.12
CA ASN A 84 18.77 -4.31 -1.53
C ASN A 84 18.71 -2.91 -2.19
N GLY A 85 19.17 -1.87 -1.50
CA GLY A 85 19.20 -0.51 -2.02
C GLY A 85 17.83 0.19 -2.00
N ILE A 86 16.85 -0.35 -1.28
CA ILE A 86 15.52 0.23 -1.09
C ILE A 86 15.58 1.22 0.06
N ARG A 87 15.07 2.42 -0.14
CA ARG A 87 14.98 3.42 0.92
C ARG A 87 13.76 3.15 1.78
N VAL A 88 13.98 2.92 3.09
CA VAL A 88 12.89 2.69 4.03
C VAL A 88 12.64 3.94 4.88
N HIS A 89 11.45 4.52 4.72
CA HIS A 89 10.94 5.60 5.56
C HIS A 89 10.22 4.98 6.77
N LYS A 90 10.64 5.38 7.97
CA LYS A 90 10.13 4.79 9.21
C LYS A 90 9.13 5.75 9.85
N VAL A 91 7.88 5.33 10.04
CA VAL A 91 6.80 6.15 10.61
C VAL A 91 7.23 6.81 11.92
N LEU A 92 7.86 6.07 12.84
CA LEU A 92 8.31 6.63 14.12
C LEU A 92 9.36 7.72 13.95
N ASP A 93 10.27 7.61 12.98
CA ASP A 93 11.29 8.62 12.74
C ASP A 93 10.64 9.88 12.16
N ILE A 94 9.71 9.72 11.23
CA ILE A 94 8.91 10.83 10.70
C ILE A 94 8.14 11.54 11.83
N LEU A 95 7.46 10.80 12.71
CA LEU A 95 6.77 11.40 13.87
C LEU A 95 7.72 12.15 14.83
N ARG A 96 8.99 11.75 14.89
CA ARG A 96 10.00 12.48 15.65
C ARG A 96 10.49 13.75 14.96
N GLU A 97 10.31 13.88 13.67
CA GLU A 97 10.78 15.01 12.83
C GLU A 97 9.70 16.04 12.54
N VAL A 98 8.44 15.63 12.37
CA VAL A 98 7.31 16.54 12.06
C VAL A 98 7.15 17.66 13.08
N GLY A 99 6.50 18.75 12.70
CA GLY A 99 6.21 19.90 13.56
C GLY A 99 5.44 19.52 14.82
N LEU A 100 5.78 20.15 15.95
CA LEU A 100 5.12 19.86 17.23
C LEU A 100 3.62 20.17 17.18
N ASP A 101 3.21 21.16 16.41
CA ASP A 101 1.81 21.55 16.27
C ASP A 101 0.99 20.50 15.52
N SER A 102 1.57 19.85 14.51
CA SER A 102 0.93 18.71 13.82
C SER A 102 0.71 17.53 14.76
N LEU A 103 1.72 17.21 15.60
CA LEU A 103 1.55 16.17 16.64
C LEU A 103 0.49 16.53 17.67
N ARG A 104 0.46 17.80 18.11
CA ARG A 104 -0.59 18.27 19.06
C ARG A 104 -1.97 18.16 18.44
N GLN A 105 -2.11 18.52 17.18
CA GLN A 105 -3.38 18.40 16.47
C GLN A 105 -3.87 16.94 16.43
N LEU A 106 -3.00 15.99 16.06
CA LEU A 106 -3.35 14.56 16.10
C LEU A 106 -3.68 14.10 17.52
N ALA A 107 -2.84 14.44 18.50
CA ALA A 107 -3.06 14.07 19.90
C ALA A 107 -4.37 14.67 20.46
N THR A 108 -4.75 15.87 20.04
CA THR A 108 -6.03 16.51 20.42
C THR A 108 -7.23 15.70 19.95
N ASN A 109 -7.14 15.07 18.77
CA ASN A 109 -8.22 14.26 18.21
C ASN A 109 -8.39 12.91 18.93
N VAL A 110 -7.33 12.39 19.57
CA VAL A 110 -7.32 11.03 20.14
C VAL A 110 -7.31 10.97 21.66
N LEU A 111 -6.69 11.94 22.35
CA LEU A 111 -6.78 12.02 23.81
C LEU A 111 -8.19 12.46 24.20
N LYS A 112 -8.89 11.65 24.97
CA LYS A 112 -10.25 11.95 25.43
C LYS A 112 -10.30 12.01 26.95
N TYR A 113 -11.06 12.98 27.48
CA TYR A 113 -11.52 12.97 28.85
C TYR A 113 -13.02 12.65 28.82
N ASP A 114 -13.39 11.45 29.27
CA ASP A 114 -14.78 11.04 29.43
C ASP A 114 -15.29 11.53 30.76
N ILE A 115 -16.17 12.53 30.71
CA ILE A 115 -16.78 13.21 31.85
C ILE A 115 -18.26 12.84 32.00
N SER A 116 -18.73 11.79 31.38
CA SER A 116 -20.14 11.36 31.44
C SER A 116 -20.67 11.12 32.86
N SER A 117 -19.76 10.88 33.81
CA SER A 117 -20.07 10.71 35.26
C SER A 117 -19.83 11.96 36.10
N MET A 118 -19.62 13.12 35.45
CA MET A 118 -19.33 14.39 36.12
C MET A 118 -20.48 15.39 35.94
N PRO A 119 -20.64 16.41 36.83
CA PRO A 119 -21.58 17.51 36.62
C PRO A 119 -21.24 18.32 35.36
N ASP A 120 -22.27 18.81 34.64
CA ASP A 120 -22.10 19.60 33.40
C ASP A 120 -21.27 20.88 33.63
N GLU A 121 -21.33 21.48 34.79
CA GLU A 121 -20.56 22.67 35.18
C GLU A 121 -19.05 22.47 35.20
N ASP A 122 -18.59 21.20 35.27
CA ASP A 122 -17.17 20.86 35.25
C ASP A 122 -16.65 20.58 33.81
N ALA A 123 -17.54 20.52 32.81
CA ALA A 123 -17.19 20.14 31.47
C ALA A 123 -16.16 21.08 30.81
N GLU A 124 -16.44 22.39 30.84
CA GLU A 124 -15.56 23.41 30.29
C GLU A 124 -14.19 23.44 30.97
N LYS A 125 -14.19 23.35 32.31
CA LYS A 125 -12.96 23.34 33.11
C LYS A 125 -12.11 22.11 32.79
N THR A 126 -12.74 20.95 32.60
CA THR A 126 -12.04 19.71 32.32
C THR A 126 -11.46 19.73 30.88
N GLU A 127 -12.19 20.27 29.92
CA GLU A 127 -11.69 20.43 28.55
C GLU A 127 -10.52 21.42 28.50
N ASN A 128 -10.60 22.56 29.18
CA ASN A 128 -9.50 23.51 29.26
C ASN A 128 -8.25 22.86 29.89
N TYR A 129 -8.42 22.03 30.90
CA TYR A 129 -7.32 21.30 31.52
C TYR A 129 -6.72 20.26 30.56
N ARG A 130 -7.54 19.57 29.78
CA ARG A 130 -7.05 18.63 28.70
C ARG A 130 -6.16 19.37 27.71
N GLN A 131 -6.57 20.55 27.24
CA GLN A 131 -5.78 21.37 26.32
C GLN A 131 -4.48 21.86 27.00
N GLU A 132 -4.52 22.24 28.28
CA GLU A 132 -3.32 22.59 29.01
C GLU A 132 -2.32 21.44 29.11
N VAL A 133 -2.79 20.21 29.37
CA VAL A 133 -1.96 19.00 29.42
C VAL A 133 -1.33 18.73 28.05
N LEU A 134 -2.11 18.76 26.96
CA LEU A 134 -1.62 18.58 25.59
C LEU A 134 -0.54 19.60 25.23
N ASN A 135 -0.72 20.86 25.65
CA ASN A 135 0.26 21.93 25.38
C ASN A 135 1.58 21.73 26.12
N LYS A 136 1.56 21.05 27.28
CA LYS A 136 2.75 20.76 28.10
C LYS A 136 3.43 19.44 27.72
N MET A 137 2.76 18.56 26.96
CA MET A 137 3.32 17.27 26.57
C MET A 137 4.61 17.44 25.74
N SER A 138 5.59 16.59 26.05
CA SER A 138 6.78 16.43 25.22
C SER A 138 6.42 15.79 23.89
N ARG A 139 7.32 15.88 22.89
CA ARG A 139 7.18 15.17 21.62
C ARG A 139 6.90 13.68 21.81
N ASN A 140 7.69 13.03 22.66
CA ASN A 140 7.53 11.60 22.90
C ASN A 140 6.19 11.25 23.55
N ASP A 141 5.67 12.12 24.44
CA ASP A 141 4.36 11.89 25.07
C ASP A 141 3.22 12.11 24.07
N LEU A 142 3.33 13.08 23.17
CA LEU A 142 2.39 13.26 22.07
C LEU A 142 2.37 12.03 21.15
N ILE A 143 3.53 11.49 20.79
CA ILE A 143 3.63 10.27 19.98
C ILE A 143 2.99 9.08 20.71
N ARG A 144 3.27 8.88 21.99
CA ARG A 144 2.62 7.83 22.80
C ARG A 144 1.10 8.01 22.83
N CYS A 145 0.65 9.25 23.02
CA CYS A 145 -0.78 9.57 23.02
C CYS A 145 -1.43 9.19 21.67
N ILE A 146 -0.79 9.52 20.54
CA ILE A 146 -1.27 9.19 19.20
C ILE A 146 -1.35 7.66 19.01
N LEU A 147 -0.31 6.92 19.42
CA LEU A 147 -0.25 5.47 19.21
C LEU A 147 -1.17 4.69 20.14
N LEU A 148 -1.36 5.15 21.38
CA LEU A 148 -2.14 4.44 22.40
C LEU A 148 -3.60 4.92 22.51
N GLN A 149 -3.93 6.09 21.97
CA GLN A 149 -5.28 6.69 21.95
C GLN A 149 -6.02 6.60 23.30
N PRO A 150 -5.49 7.23 24.36
CA PRO A 150 -6.03 7.09 25.70
C PRO A 150 -7.34 7.84 25.87
N THR A 151 -8.25 7.22 26.62
CA THR A 151 -9.43 7.86 27.21
C THR A 151 -9.30 7.80 28.72
N VAL A 152 -9.36 8.95 29.38
CA VAL A 152 -9.38 9.07 30.83
C VAL A 152 -10.83 9.28 31.24
N LYS A 153 -11.47 8.23 31.77
CA LYS A 153 -12.84 8.30 32.27
C LYS A 153 -12.80 8.82 33.71
N LEU A 154 -13.31 10.03 33.92
CA LEU A 154 -13.24 10.75 35.18
C LEU A 154 -14.51 10.58 36.00
N SER A 155 -14.34 10.50 37.31
CA SER A 155 -15.42 10.64 38.32
C SER A 155 -14.98 11.52 39.48
N LYS A 156 -15.91 12.22 40.11
CA LYS A 156 -15.63 12.98 41.35
C LYS A 156 -15.61 12.06 42.54
N THR A 157 -14.78 12.41 43.51
CA THR A 157 -14.70 11.78 44.83
C THR A 157 -14.39 12.83 45.90
N ASP A 158 -14.78 12.57 47.13
CA ASP A 158 -14.41 13.42 48.29
C ASP A 158 -13.00 13.10 48.81
N ASN A 159 -12.31 12.14 48.21
CA ASN A 159 -10.99 11.67 48.61
C ASN A 159 -9.87 12.26 47.74
N ASN A 160 -8.64 12.16 48.20
CA ASN A 160 -7.40 12.47 47.48
C ASN A 160 -7.42 13.86 46.79
N THR A 161 -7.33 13.86 45.45
CA THR A 161 -7.33 15.09 44.63
C THR A 161 -8.73 15.58 44.26
N GLY A 162 -9.79 14.91 44.73
CA GLY A 162 -11.17 15.16 44.32
C GLY A 162 -11.59 14.45 43.02
N TYR A 163 -10.70 13.63 42.46
CA TYR A 163 -10.95 12.88 41.23
C TYR A 163 -10.46 11.44 41.34
N GLU A 164 -11.19 10.54 40.69
CA GLU A 164 -10.79 9.18 40.37
C GLU A 164 -10.87 8.99 38.87
N ALA A 165 -10.05 8.08 38.29
CA ALA A 165 -10.03 7.85 36.88
C ALA A 165 -9.86 6.37 36.53
N GLN A 166 -10.55 5.95 35.44
CA GLN A 166 -10.21 4.75 34.68
C GLN A 166 -9.45 5.17 33.45
N TYR A 167 -8.36 4.46 33.14
CA TYR A 167 -7.56 4.67 31.93
C TYR A 167 -7.90 3.58 30.94
N ILE A 168 -8.47 3.97 29.79
CA ILE A 168 -8.85 3.10 28.69
C ILE A 168 -7.94 3.45 27.52
N GLN A 169 -7.45 2.45 26.81
CA GLN A 169 -6.61 2.64 25.62
C GLN A 169 -7.25 1.94 24.43
N ASN A 170 -7.13 2.55 23.24
CA ASN A 170 -7.49 1.94 21.96
C ASN A 170 -6.27 2.03 21.03
N PRO A 171 -5.19 1.27 21.31
CA PRO A 171 -3.92 1.40 20.65
C PRO A 171 -3.98 0.99 19.19
N LEU A 172 -3.13 1.59 18.37
CA LEU A 172 -3.02 1.31 16.93
C LEU A 172 -2.16 0.06 16.70
N MET A 173 -2.60 -1.07 17.22
CA MET A 173 -1.84 -2.31 17.30
C MET A 173 -1.53 -2.94 15.93
N ASN A 174 -2.29 -2.60 14.88
CA ASN A 174 -2.09 -3.09 13.53
C ASN A 174 -1.36 -2.09 12.61
N LEU A 175 -0.83 -0.97 13.14
CA LEU A 175 -0.16 0.07 12.35
C LEU A 175 1.08 -0.44 11.60
N TYR A 176 1.71 -1.53 12.06
CA TYR A 176 2.85 -2.14 11.37
C TYR A 176 2.48 -2.78 10.02
N PHE A 177 1.21 -3.04 9.76
CA PHE A 177 0.71 -3.37 8.44
C PHE A 177 0.46 -2.08 7.63
N THR A 178 1.55 -1.45 7.19
CA THR A 178 1.52 -0.16 6.50
C THR A 178 0.95 -0.22 5.08
N ARG A 179 0.67 -1.42 4.57
CA ARG A 179 0.03 -1.62 3.26
C ARG A 179 -1.39 -1.06 3.21
N ASP A 180 -2.14 -1.17 4.31
CA ASP A 180 -3.59 -1.09 4.25
C ASP A 180 -4.16 0.33 4.30
N GLN A 181 -3.46 1.29 4.94
CA GLN A 181 -3.97 2.64 5.16
C GLN A 181 -3.94 3.52 3.91
N SER A 182 -3.21 3.09 2.89
CA SER A 182 -3.06 3.86 1.65
C SER A 182 -2.69 2.96 0.48
N ILE A 183 -2.94 3.43 -0.74
CA ILE A 183 -2.45 2.78 -1.96
C ILE A 183 -1.68 3.78 -2.82
N THR A 184 -0.76 3.25 -3.62
CA THR A 184 -0.04 4.03 -4.63
C THR A 184 -0.38 3.50 -6.00
N THR A 185 -1.04 4.33 -6.81
CA THR A 185 -1.43 4.03 -8.19
C THR A 185 -0.53 4.78 -9.17
N PRO A 186 -0.58 4.51 -10.46
CA PRO A 186 0.11 5.33 -11.47
C PRO A 186 -0.26 6.83 -11.47
N ARG A 187 -1.37 7.20 -10.82
CA ARG A 187 -1.79 8.61 -10.65
C ARG A 187 -1.24 9.26 -9.40
N GLY A 188 -0.88 8.50 -8.40
CA GLY A 188 -0.40 9.01 -7.11
C GLY A 188 -0.93 8.25 -5.91
N HIS A 189 -0.77 8.84 -4.74
CA HIS A 189 -1.15 8.26 -3.46
C HIS A 189 -2.62 8.52 -3.13
N ILE A 190 -3.27 7.53 -2.54
CA ILE A 190 -4.66 7.59 -2.11
C ILE A 190 -4.72 7.18 -0.64
N ILE A 191 -5.37 7.97 0.20
CA ILE A 191 -5.63 7.61 1.59
C ILE A 191 -6.88 6.74 1.64
N CYS A 192 -6.74 5.56 2.21
CA CYS A 192 -7.81 4.59 2.34
C CYS A 192 -8.82 4.97 3.44
N ASN A 193 -9.95 4.26 3.47
CA ASN A 193 -10.93 4.28 4.54
C ASN A 193 -11.09 2.85 5.03
N MET A 194 -10.50 2.57 6.19
CA MET A 194 -10.42 1.24 6.77
C MET A 194 -11.82 0.69 7.09
N ASN A 195 -12.01 -0.61 6.87
CA ASN A 195 -13.25 -1.27 7.26
C ASN A 195 -13.36 -1.44 8.80
N SER A 196 -12.24 -1.66 9.48
CA SER A 196 -12.19 -1.75 10.92
C SER A 196 -12.12 -0.36 11.56
N ASN A 197 -13.08 -0.03 12.45
CA ASN A 197 -13.06 1.21 13.23
C ASN A 197 -11.83 1.32 14.14
N GLN A 198 -11.29 0.20 14.59
CA GLN A 198 -10.06 0.13 15.40
C GLN A 198 -8.85 0.64 14.61
N ARG A 199 -8.80 0.34 13.29
CA ARG A 199 -7.70 0.73 12.39
C ARG A 199 -7.92 2.09 11.72
N ALA A 200 -9.14 2.62 11.73
CA ALA A 200 -9.47 3.86 11.03
C ALA A 200 -8.53 5.05 11.36
N PRO A 201 -8.09 5.27 12.63
CA PRO A 201 -7.17 6.36 12.95
C PRO A 201 -5.75 6.20 12.39
N GLU A 202 -5.35 4.99 11.95
CA GLU A 202 -4.03 4.75 11.35
C GLU A 202 -3.83 5.59 10.08
N THR A 203 -4.90 5.87 9.34
CA THR A 203 -4.86 6.64 8.08
C THR A 203 -4.40 8.08 8.28
N GLU A 204 -4.68 8.70 9.44
CA GLU A 204 -4.23 10.06 9.73
C GLU A 204 -2.72 10.12 9.98
N ILE A 205 -2.14 9.08 10.57
CA ILE A 205 -0.69 8.98 10.76
C ILE A 205 0.00 8.85 9.40
N ILE A 206 -0.52 7.98 8.52
CA ILE A 206 0.04 7.80 7.18
C ILE A 206 -0.09 9.08 6.35
N ASN A 207 -1.22 9.78 6.44
CA ASN A 207 -1.37 11.09 5.79
C ASN A 207 -0.33 12.10 6.29
N LEU A 208 -0.09 12.19 7.60
CA LEU A 208 0.96 13.06 8.15
C LEU A 208 2.36 12.65 7.66
N CYS A 209 2.63 11.35 7.56
CA CYS A 209 3.89 10.87 6.98
C CYS A 209 4.05 11.31 5.51
N TYR A 210 2.99 11.23 4.72
CA TYR A 210 3.03 11.67 3.33
C TYR A 210 3.27 13.18 3.23
N GLU A 211 2.59 13.98 4.03
CA GLU A 211 2.81 15.44 4.08
C GLU A 211 4.28 15.78 4.42
N HIS A 212 4.86 15.08 5.41
CA HIS A 212 6.27 15.27 5.80
C HIS A 212 7.23 14.91 4.67
N LEU A 213 6.95 13.83 3.94
CA LEU A 213 7.75 13.39 2.79
C LEU A 213 7.52 14.24 1.52
N GLY A 214 6.66 15.25 1.60
CA GLY A 214 6.29 16.07 0.46
C GLY A 214 5.38 15.34 -0.55
N LEU A 215 4.83 14.19 -0.18
CA LEU A 215 3.89 13.43 -0.98
C LEU A 215 2.48 14.01 -0.77
N LYS A 216 1.80 14.28 -1.87
CA LYS A 216 0.45 14.85 -1.79
C LYS A 216 -0.57 13.83 -2.27
N PRO A 217 -1.36 13.24 -1.37
CA PRO A 217 -2.43 12.33 -1.79
C PRO A 217 -3.38 13.00 -2.78
N ILE A 218 -3.74 12.30 -3.84
CA ILE A 218 -4.63 12.82 -4.90
C ILE A 218 -6.09 12.74 -4.48
N MET A 219 -6.43 11.83 -3.57
CA MET A 219 -7.77 11.70 -2.98
C MET A 219 -7.74 10.93 -1.66
N ARG A 220 -8.86 10.94 -0.98
CA ARG A 220 -9.17 10.11 0.18
C ARG A 220 -10.52 9.42 -0.06
N ILE A 221 -10.62 8.14 0.29
CA ILE A 221 -11.91 7.43 0.33
C ILE A 221 -12.71 7.88 1.55
N THR A 222 -13.99 8.13 1.39
CA THR A 222 -14.85 8.71 2.44
C THR A 222 -16.22 8.05 2.53
N GLY A 223 -16.99 8.41 3.54
CA GLY A 223 -18.37 7.96 3.73
C GLY A 223 -18.49 6.45 3.87
N GLU A 224 -19.38 5.84 3.08
CA GLU A 224 -19.62 4.40 3.06
C GLU A 224 -18.55 3.62 2.27
N GLY A 225 -17.70 4.30 1.50
CA GLY A 225 -16.61 3.67 0.77
C GLY A 225 -15.61 3.03 1.74
N ARG A 226 -15.20 1.78 1.45
CA ARG A 226 -14.13 1.07 2.15
C ARG A 226 -13.09 0.64 1.15
N LEU A 227 -11.83 0.85 1.53
CA LEU A 227 -10.66 0.49 0.74
C LEU A 227 -9.51 0.19 1.68
N GLU A 228 -8.85 -0.95 1.47
CA GLU A 228 -7.60 -1.31 2.15
C GLU A 228 -6.57 -1.73 1.10
N GLY A 229 -5.30 -1.35 1.32
CA GLY A 229 -4.26 -1.43 0.29
C GLY A 229 -3.82 -2.84 -0.09
N GLY A 230 -4.07 -3.84 0.76
CA GLY A 230 -3.83 -5.24 0.44
C GLY A 230 -4.72 -5.78 -0.69
N ASP A 231 -5.80 -5.07 -1.01
CA ASP A 231 -6.67 -5.40 -2.14
C ASP A 231 -6.20 -4.83 -3.49
N TYR A 232 -5.22 -3.92 -3.51
CA TYR A 232 -4.77 -3.26 -4.73
C TYR A 232 -3.44 -3.79 -5.23
N ILE A 233 -3.39 -4.25 -6.48
CA ILE A 233 -2.16 -4.71 -7.16
C ILE A 233 -2.07 -4.08 -8.56
N PRO A 234 -1.10 -3.19 -8.82
CA PRO A 234 -0.84 -2.68 -10.16
C PRO A 234 -0.16 -3.76 -11.01
N ALA A 235 -0.71 -4.04 -12.18
CA ALA A 235 -0.24 -5.14 -13.02
C ALA A 235 0.09 -4.67 -14.46
N GLY A 236 0.97 -3.67 -14.55
CA GLY A 236 1.54 -3.15 -15.80
C GLY A 236 0.58 -2.24 -16.56
N ASN A 237 -0.41 -2.79 -17.22
CA ASN A 237 -1.41 -2.04 -17.97
C ASN A 237 -2.84 -2.20 -17.41
N ILE A 238 -2.98 -2.91 -16.31
CA ILE A 238 -4.25 -3.09 -15.59
C ILE A 238 -4.07 -2.85 -14.09
N SER A 239 -5.14 -2.46 -13.42
CA SER A 239 -5.24 -2.49 -11.97
C SER A 239 -6.10 -3.67 -11.56
N LEU A 240 -5.58 -4.52 -10.67
CA LEU A 240 -6.37 -5.51 -9.96
C LEU A 240 -6.81 -4.91 -8.63
N ILE A 241 -8.08 -5.12 -8.27
CA ILE A 241 -8.60 -4.68 -6.97
C ILE A 241 -9.57 -5.71 -6.40
N GLY A 242 -9.26 -6.22 -5.20
CA GLY A 242 -10.15 -7.09 -4.46
C GLY A 242 -11.41 -6.34 -4.01
N CYS A 243 -12.54 -7.04 -4.00
CA CYS A 243 -13.80 -6.57 -3.44
C CYS A 243 -14.40 -7.69 -2.61
N GLY A 244 -14.44 -7.48 -1.29
CA GLY A 244 -14.84 -8.54 -0.36
C GLY A 244 -14.96 -8.03 1.08
N MET A 245 -14.21 -8.59 1.98
CA MET A 245 -14.30 -8.30 3.41
C MET A 245 -13.89 -6.87 3.76
N ARG A 246 -12.88 -6.33 3.09
CA ARG A 246 -12.21 -5.07 3.47
C ARG A 246 -12.46 -3.93 2.52
N THR A 247 -12.55 -4.21 1.24
CA THR A 247 -12.84 -3.24 0.18
C THR A 247 -14.22 -3.49 -0.38
N ASN A 248 -15.00 -2.43 -0.62
CA ASN A 248 -16.34 -2.51 -1.16
C ASN A 248 -16.50 -1.76 -2.49
N ASP A 249 -17.61 -2.01 -3.17
CA ASP A 249 -17.95 -1.38 -4.45
C ASP A 249 -17.96 0.15 -4.38
N GLU A 250 -18.37 0.72 -3.25
CA GLU A 250 -18.43 2.17 -3.08
C GLU A 250 -17.01 2.79 -3.06
N GLY A 251 -16.04 2.17 -2.37
CA GLY A 251 -14.66 2.63 -2.39
C GLY A 251 -14.05 2.55 -3.80
N ILE A 252 -14.31 1.44 -4.51
CA ILE A 252 -13.87 1.24 -5.90
C ILE A 252 -14.51 2.27 -6.84
N ARG A 253 -15.82 2.55 -6.68
CA ARG A 253 -16.54 3.56 -7.45
C ARG A 253 -15.95 4.96 -7.29
N GLN A 254 -15.64 5.37 -6.04
CA GLN A 254 -14.99 6.66 -5.77
C GLN A 254 -13.65 6.78 -6.51
N MET A 255 -12.84 5.72 -6.54
CA MET A 255 -11.59 5.70 -7.29
C MET A 255 -11.80 5.83 -8.81
N MET A 256 -12.79 5.14 -9.37
CA MET A 256 -13.12 5.22 -10.79
C MET A 256 -13.60 6.63 -11.17
N GLU A 257 -14.48 7.23 -10.38
CA GLU A 257 -15.00 8.58 -10.61
C GLU A 257 -13.91 9.66 -10.54
N ALA A 258 -12.95 9.49 -9.63
CA ALA A 258 -11.78 10.38 -9.52
C ALA A 258 -10.70 10.11 -10.58
N ASP A 259 -10.85 9.09 -11.44
CA ASP A 259 -9.81 8.62 -12.37
C ASP A 259 -8.49 8.25 -11.65
N ALA A 260 -8.61 7.71 -10.44
CA ALA A 260 -7.47 7.54 -9.55
C ALA A 260 -6.66 6.27 -9.80
N PHE A 261 -7.18 5.29 -10.55
CA PHE A 261 -6.45 4.05 -10.86
C PHE A 261 -5.26 4.24 -11.80
N GLY A 262 -5.38 5.12 -12.79
CA GLY A 262 -4.30 5.40 -13.75
C GLY A 262 -4.21 4.43 -14.94
N HIS A 263 -4.71 3.21 -14.81
CA HIS A 263 -4.81 2.24 -15.91
C HIS A 263 -6.16 2.33 -16.64
N ASP A 264 -6.18 1.93 -17.91
CA ASP A 264 -7.41 1.94 -18.71
C ASP A 264 -8.32 0.74 -18.43
N THR A 265 -7.78 -0.31 -17.82
CA THR A 265 -8.54 -1.50 -17.45
C THR A 265 -8.45 -1.74 -15.95
N ILE A 266 -9.61 -1.85 -15.31
CA ILE A 266 -9.74 -2.20 -13.89
C ILE A 266 -10.40 -3.56 -13.79
N VAL A 267 -9.81 -4.45 -13.01
CA VAL A 267 -10.30 -5.80 -12.77
C VAL A 267 -10.68 -5.91 -11.30
N VAL A 268 -11.98 -5.91 -11.04
CA VAL A 268 -12.54 -6.05 -9.70
C VAL A 268 -12.69 -7.52 -9.38
N VAL A 269 -11.83 -8.05 -8.52
CA VAL A 269 -11.82 -9.48 -8.11
C VAL A 269 -12.81 -9.66 -6.97
N ARG A 270 -13.86 -10.47 -7.21
CA ARG A 270 -14.93 -10.73 -6.24
C ARG A 270 -14.53 -11.86 -5.29
N ASP A 271 -14.38 -11.55 -4.00
CA ASP A 271 -14.19 -12.56 -2.96
C ASP A 271 -15.56 -12.92 -2.34
N HIS A 272 -15.94 -14.20 -2.46
CA HIS A 272 -17.20 -14.73 -1.92
C HIS A 272 -16.99 -15.49 -0.60
N LYS A 273 -15.73 -15.84 -0.26
CA LYS A 273 -15.43 -16.62 0.95
C LYS A 273 -15.43 -15.77 2.22
N LEU A 274 -15.01 -14.52 2.12
CA LEU A 274 -14.94 -13.55 3.22
C LEU A 274 -14.23 -14.11 4.47
N TRP A 275 -13.08 -14.73 4.29
CA TRP A 275 -12.33 -15.38 5.35
C TRP A 275 -11.18 -14.51 5.84
N GLN A 276 -11.03 -14.36 7.18
CA GLN A 276 -10.04 -13.46 7.79
C GLN A 276 -8.60 -13.72 7.31
N MET A 277 -8.19 -14.99 7.15
CA MET A 277 -6.85 -15.36 6.67
C MET A 277 -6.61 -14.95 5.22
N GLN A 278 -7.67 -14.86 4.42
CA GLN A 278 -7.65 -14.43 3.02
C GLN A 278 -8.38 -13.10 2.83
N MET A 279 -8.25 -12.18 3.80
CA MET A 279 -9.05 -10.96 3.87
C MET A 279 -8.80 -9.95 2.74
N HIS A 280 -7.64 -10.00 2.12
CA HIS A 280 -7.22 -9.15 1.01
C HIS A 280 -6.78 -9.99 -0.20
N LEU A 281 -6.74 -9.37 -1.37
CA LEU A 281 -6.27 -10.01 -2.59
C LEU A 281 -4.83 -10.52 -2.45
N ASP A 282 -3.93 -9.75 -1.83
CA ASP A 282 -2.50 -10.08 -1.66
C ASP A 282 -2.24 -11.26 -0.71
N THR A 283 -3.24 -11.73 0.03
CA THR A 283 -3.09 -12.93 0.88
C THR A 283 -3.37 -14.23 0.14
N HIS A 284 -4.07 -14.19 -1.00
CA HIS A 284 -4.40 -15.39 -1.76
C HIS A 284 -4.02 -15.34 -3.25
N PHE A 285 -3.61 -14.17 -3.75
CA PHE A 285 -3.05 -13.94 -5.08
C PHE A 285 -1.97 -12.88 -5.01
N ASN A 286 -0.83 -13.09 -5.68
CA ASN A 286 0.22 -12.07 -5.75
C ASN A 286 1.04 -12.21 -7.04
N ILE A 287 1.76 -11.15 -7.45
CA ILE A 287 2.49 -11.10 -8.71
C ILE A 287 3.99 -11.07 -8.47
N ILE A 288 4.72 -11.98 -9.15
CA ILE A 288 6.18 -12.07 -9.12
C ILE A 288 6.82 -11.32 -10.29
N ASP A 289 6.24 -11.45 -11.49
CA ASP A 289 6.74 -10.84 -12.71
C ASP A 289 5.59 -10.61 -13.71
N LYS A 290 5.86 -9.99 -14.84
CA LYS A 290 4.89 -9.69 -15.91
C LYS A 290 4.16 -10.94 -16.45
N ASP A 291 4.72 -12.12 -16.25
CA ASP A 291 4.23 -13.41 -16.75
C ASP A 291 4.11 -14.48 -15.66
N LEU A 292 4.34 -14.12 -14.40
CA LEU A 292 4.39 -15.06 -13.28
C LEU A 292 3.69 -14.53 -12.04
N CYS A 293 2.80 -15.33 -11.49
CA CYS A 293 2.09 -15.02 -10.24
C CYS A 293 1.93 -16.26 -9.36
N THR A 294 1.48 -16.06 -8.14
CA THR A 294 1.09 -17.14 -7.21
C THR A 294 -0.40 -17.07 -6.93
N MET A 295 -0.98 -18.19 -6.57
CA MET A 295 -2.35 -18.26 -6.07
C MET A 295 -2.48 -19.45 -5.10
N VAL A 296 -3.22 -19.28 -4.01
CA VAL A 296 -3.49 -20.39 -3.09
C VAL A 296 -4.29 -21.48 -3.77
N SER A 297 -3.91 -22.74 -3.52
CA SER A 297 -4.47 -23.92 -4.21
C SER A 297 -5.97 -24.05 -4.00
N SER A 298 -6.50 -23.59 -2.86
CA SER A 298 -7.94 -23.58 -2.58
C SER A 298 -8.74 -22.71 -3.57
N ARG A 299 -8.19 -21.54 -3.97
CA ARG A 299 -8.80 -20.65 -4.97
C ARG A 299 -8.53 -21.14 -6.40
N LEU A 300 -7.29 -21.59 -6.66
CA LEU A 300 -6.85 -22.04 -7.99
C LEU A 300 -7.68 -23.22 -8.50
N ASN A 301 -8.07 -24.14 -7.61
CA ASN A 301 -8.77 -25.38 -7.94
C ASN A 301 -10.27 -25.31 -7.63
N ALA A 302 -10.78 -24.16 -7.18
CA ALA A 302 -12.18 -23.98 -6.85
C ALA A 302 -13.10 -24.22 -8.06
N GLN A 303 -14.26 -24.82 -7.81
CA GLN A 303 -15.28 -25.05 -8.84
C GLN A 303 -16.31 -23.93 -8.82
N PRO A 304 -16.95 -23.62 -9.95
CA PRO A 304 -18.02 -22.62 -10.01
C PRO A 304 -19.10 -22.88 -8.93
N GLY A 305 -19.41 -21.82 -8.18
CA GLY A 305 -20.38 -21.88 -7.07
C GLY A 305 -19.78 -22.20 -5.70
N ALA A 306 -18.50 -22.61 -5.60
CA ALA A 306 -17.82 -22.70 -4.32
C ALA A 306 -17.47 -21.30 -3.79
N PRO A 307 -17.45 -21.08 -2.46
CA PRO A 307 -17.06 -19.77 -1.89
C PRO A 307 -15.64 -19.33 -2.27
N GLU A 308 -14.73 -20.27 -2.50
CA GLU A 308 -13.36 -20.04 -2.95
C GLU A 308 -13.25 -19.65 -4.42
N TYR A 309 -14.32 -19.83 -5.22
CA TYR A 309 -14.31 -19.52 -6.64
C TYR A 309 -14.41 -18.02 -6.88
N ASN A 310 -13.27 -17.39 -7.17
CA ASN A 310 -13.23 -15.97 -7.49
C ASN A 310 -13.72 -15.70 -8.88
N THR A 311 -14.65 -14.75 -9.00
CA THR A 311 -14.99 -14.10 -10.27
C THR A 311 -14.35 -12.72 -10.36
N CYS A 312 -14.36 -12.12 -11.54
CA CYS A 312 -13.96 -10.73 -11.69
C CYS A 312 -14.84 -9.97 -12.67
N ASP A 313 -15.03 -8.69 -12.35
CA ASP A 313 -15.65 -7.72 -13.24
C ASP A 313 -14.60 -6.87 -13.91
N ILE A 314 -14.70 -6.73 -15.22
CA ILE A 314 -13.71 -6.00 -16.02
C ILE A 314 -14.35 -4.68 -16.45
N TRP A 315 -13.73 -3.60 -15.99
CA TRP A 315 -14.11 -2.23 -16.35
C TRP A 315 -13.07 -1.65 -17.30
N ALA A 316 -13.53 -0.99 -18.33
CA ALA A 316 -12.65 -0.34 -19.30
C ALA A 316 -12.93 1.16 -19.36
N ARG A 317 -11.87 1.95 -19.45
CA ARG A 317 -11.96 3.39 -19.66
C ARG A 317 -12.52 3.65 -21.06
N THR A 318 -13.48 4.54 -21.16
CA THR A 318 -13.97 5.04 -22.45
C THR A 318 -12.86 5.90 -23.08
N PRO A 319 -12.41 5.59 -24.30
CA PRO A 319 -11.30 6.32 -24.95
C PRO A 319 -11.53 7.83 -24.96
N GLY A 320 -10.50 8.60 -24.57
CA GLY A 320 -10.55 10.06 -24.53
C GLY A 320 -11.35 10.66 -23.35
N THR A 321 -11.81 9.83 -22.42
CA THR A 321 -12.53 10.27 -21.22
C THR A 321 -11.87 9.76 -19.95
N LYS A 322 -12.44 10.15 -18.79
CA LYS A 322 -12.10 9.59 -17.47
C LYS A 322 -13.12 8.55 -16.98
N GLU A 323 -14.11 8.22 -17.81
CA GLU A 323 -15.20 7.34 -17.43
C GLU A 323 -14.84 5.87 -17.66
N TYR A 324 -15.11 5.04 -16.67
CA TYR A 324 -15.03 3.58 -16.76
C TYR A 324 -16.41 2.99 -17.00
N LYS A 325 -16.49 2.00 -17.88
CA LYS A 325 -17.72 1.23 -18.14
C LYS A 325 -17.47 -0.25 -17.91
N LEU A 326 -18.45 -0.91 -17.32
CA LEU A 326 -18.43 -2.36 -17.18
C LEU A 326 -18.41 -2.99 -18.57
N TRP A 327 -17.34 -3.74 -18.86
CA TRP A 327 -17.17 -4.42 -20.14
C TRP A 327 -17.58 -5.90 -20.06
N LYS A 328 -17.12 -6.60 -18.98
CA LYS A 328 -17.49 -8.00 -18.72
C LYS A 328 -17.74 -8.16 -17.23
N GLN A 329 -18.73 -8.95 -16.89
CA GLN A 329 -19.10 -9.27 -15.52
C GLN A 329 -18.94 -10.76 -15.25
N ASP A 330 -18.67 -11.11 -13.98
CA ASP A 330 -18.60 -12.49 -13.47
C ASP A 330 -17.69 -13.44 -14.27
N GLN A 331 -16.55 -12.90 -14.77
CA GLN A 331 -15.60 -13.74 -15.48
C GLN A 331 -14.80 -14.59 -14.46
N PRO A 332 -14.50 -15.86 -14.76
CA PRO A 332 -13.61 -16.67 -13.93
C PRO A 332 -12.23 -16.01 -13.78
N PHE A 333 -11.82 -15.70 -12.53
CA PHE A 333 -10.58 -14.95 -12.31
C PHE A 333 -9.32 -15.74 -12.73
N VAL A 334 -9.28 -17.05 -12.47
CA VAL A 334 -8.15 -17.91 -12.86
C VAL A 334 -7.95 -17.93 -14.38
N GLU A 335 -9.04 -18.10 -15.13
CA GLU A 335 -9.01 -18.09 -16.60
C GLU A 335 -8.64 -16.72 -17.14
N TYR A 336 -9.12 -15.66 -16.49
CA TYR A 336 -8.74 -14.30 -16.86
C TYR A 336 -7.23 -14.09 -16.73
N ILE A 337 -6.63 -14.46 -15.59
CA ILE A 337 -5.18 -14.33 -15.34
C ILE A 337 -4.37 -15.19 -16.30
N ARG A 338 -4.77 -16.45 -16.54
CA ARG A 338 -4.13 -17.30 -17.55
C ARG A 338 -4.25 -16.71 -18.96
N GLY A 339 -5.41 -16.16 -19.30
CA GLY A 339 -5.67 -15.50 -20.58
C GLY A 339 -4.82 -14.24 -20.79
N ARG A 340 -4.33 -13.64 -19.70
CA ARG A 340 -3.36 -12.52 -19.70
C ARG A 340 -1.92 -12.99 -19.89
N GLY A 341 -1.66 -14.28 -19.93
CA GLY A 341 -0.33 -14.87 -20.12
C GLY A 341 0.43 -15.20 -18.84
N PHE A 342 -0.19 -15.05 -17.67
CA PHE A 342 0.44 -15.42 -16.41
C PHE A 342 0.52 -16.94 -16.23
N GLN A 343 1.68 -17.42 -15.86
CA GLN A 343 1.87 -18.71 -15.23
C GLN A 343 1.55 -18.58 -13.73
N ILE A 344 0.84 -19.56 -13.19
CA ILE A 344 0.42 -19.54 -11.77
C ILE A 344 1.19 -20.61 -11.03
N ILE A 345 1.97 -20.23 -10.02
CA ILE A 345 2.56 -21.16 -9.05
C ILE A 345 1.52 -21.36 -7.95
N PRO A 346 1.06 -22.61 -7.74
CA PRO A 346 0.13 -22.93 -6.66
C PRO A 346 0.83 -22.84 -5.29
N ILE A 347 0.15 -22.26 -4.32
CA ILE A 347 0.54 -22.26 -2.91
C ILE A 347 -0.36 -23.25 -2.17
N ASP A 348 0.23 -24.30 -1.62
CA ASP A 348 -0.51 -25.32 -0.92
C ASP A 348 -0.86 -24.88 0.51
N ILE A 349 -1.81 -25.58 1.15
CA ILE A 349 -2.39 -25.14 2.43
C ILE A 349 -1.35 -24.91 3.53
N ASN A 350 -0.31 -25.75 3.62
CA ASN A 350 0.72 -25.58 4.65
C ASN A 350 1.55 -24.33 4.44
N ASP A 351 1.88 -23.99 3.18
CA ASP A 351 2.59 -22.77 2.82
C ASP A 351 1.67 -21.55 2.93
N GLU A 352 0.39 -21.69 2.61
CA GLU A 352 -0.62 -20.65 2.81
C GLU A 352 -0.73 -20.24 4.29
N MET A 353 -0.77 -21.24 5.21
CA MET A 353 -0.79 -21.01 6.66
C MET A 353 0.47 -20.29 7.19
N HIS A 354 1.57 -20.31 6.43
CA HIS A 354 2.78 -19.55 6.69
C HIS A 354 2.90 -18.30 5.79
N TYR A 355 1.79 -17.80 5.26
CA TYR A 355 1.71 -16.57 4.45
C TYR A 355 2.67 -16.51 3.26
N ALA A 356 2.96 -17.69 2.64
CA ALA A 356 3.83 -17.78 1.46
C ALA A 356 3.41 -16.86 0.30
N ASN A 357 2.09 -16.60 0.18
CA ASN A 357 1.55 -15.75 -0.89
C ASN A 357 1.72 -14.24 -0.61
N ASN A 358 1.96 -13.85 0.66
CA ASN A 358 2.07 -12.46 1.06
C ASN A 358 3.52 -11.96 1.04
N PHE A 359 4.24 -12.25 -0.05
CA PHE A 359 5.60 -11.78 -0.32
C PHE A 359 5.60 -10.36 -0.94
N LEU A 360 6.71 -9.65 -0.78
CA LEU A 360 6.97 -8.40 -1.47
C LEU A 360 7.84 -8.66 -2.71
N THR A 361 7.37 -8.28 -3.89
CA THR A 361 8.19 -8.26 -5.10
C THR A 361 9.01 -6.98 -5.12
N ILE A 362 10.34 -7.12 -5.04
CA ILE A 362 11.27 -5.98 -5.02
C ILE A 362 11.89 -5.66 -6.38
N ALA A 363 11.89 -6.62 -7.30
CA ALA A 363 12.29 -6.47 -8.70
C ALA A 363 11.73 -7.65 -9.52
N PRO A 364 11.78 -7.63 -10.86
CA PRO A 364 11.32 -8.75 -11.68
C PRO A 364 11.98 -10.07 -11.24
N ARG A 365 11.17 -11.07 -10.92
CA ARG A 365 11.57 -12.40 -10.38
C ARG A 365 12.44 -12.34 -9.12
N HIS A 366 12.34 -11.27 -8.35
CA HIS A 366 13.04 -11.11 -7.10
C HIS A 366 12.04 -10.73 -6.00
N ILE A 367 11.82 -11.63 -5.07
CA ILE A 367 10.84 -11.49 -3.99
C ILE A 367 11.48 -11.62 -2.62
N MET A 368 10.86 -10.98 -1.64
CA MET A 368 11.13 -11.18 -0.22
C MET A 368 9.93 -11.87 0.42
N ALA A 369 10.13 -13.08 0.91
CA ALA A 369 9.07 -13.95 1.42
C ALA A 369 9.42 -14.52 2.80
N VAL A 370 8.40 -14.91 3.56
CA VAL A 370 8.59 -15.53 4.88
C VAL A 370 9.31 -16.86 4.74
N GLY A 371 10.30 -17.10 5.60
CA GLY A 371 11.01 -18.38 5.72
C GLY A 371 10.10 -19.53 6.17
N GLY A 372 10.68 -20.74 6.25
CA GLY A 372 9.95 -21.93 6.73
C GLY A 372 8.97 -22.56 5.73
N GLN A 373 8.95 -22.12 4.48
CA GLN A 373 8.11 -22.67 3.42
C GLN A 373 8.56 -24.09 3.01
N SER A 374 7.62 -24.89 2.48
CA SER A 374 7.90 -26.26 2.05
C SER A 374 8.98 -26.34 0.97
N GLU A 375 9.73 -27.44 0.93
CA GLU A 375 10.73 -27.69 -0.11
C GLU A 375 10.09 -27.73 -1.51
N GLU A 376 8.85 -28.22 -1.63
CA GLU A 376 8.08 -28.27 -2.86
C GLU A 376 7.83 -26.85 -3.42
N LEU A 377 7.43 -25.91 -2.58
CA LEU A 377 7.24 -24.53 -3.00
C LEU A 377 8.57 -23.86 -3.36
N GLN A 378 9.59 -24.05 -2.52
CA GLN A 378 10.93 -23.53 -2.80
C GLN A 378 11.46 -24.05 -4.15
N GLN A 379 11.23 -25.33 -4.45
CA GLN A 379 11.62 -25.94 -5.73
C GLN A 379 10.86 -25.32 -6.90
N ARG A 380 9.53 -25.16 -6.79
CA ARG A 380 8.70 -24.51 -7.85
C ARG A 380 9.18 -23.08 -8.14
N LEU A 381 9.52 -22.30 -7.10
CA LEU A 381 10.06 -20.95 -7.26
C LEU A 381 11.43 -20.96 -7.94
N ARG A 382 12.35 -21.84 -7.55
CA ARG A 382 13.67 -22.00 -8.19
C ARG A 382 13.55 -22.39 -9.67
N GLU A 383 12.69 -23.35 -9.99
CA GLU A 383 12.43 -23.79 -11.37
C GLU A 383 11.83 -22.69 -12.26
N ALA A 384 11.01 -21.82 -11.66
CA ALA A 384 10.48 -20.64 -12.32
C ALA A 384 11.49 -19.48 -12.43
N GLY A 385 12.74 -19.68 -11.96
CA GLY A 385 13.80 -18.66 -12.00
C GLY A 385 13.58 -17.48 -11.05
N VAL A 386 12.87 -17.71 -9.94
CA VAL A 386 12.61 -16.69 -8.92
C VAL A 386 13.76 -16.65 -7.91
N ASN A 387 14.33 -15.48 -7.70
CA ASN A 387 15.23 -15.20 -6.60
C ASN A 387 14.40 -14.88 -5.35
N VAL A 388 14.57 -15.66 -4.29
CA VAL A 388 13.82 -15.47 -3.04
C VAL A 388 14.77 -15.13 -1.91
N GLU A 389 14.53 -14.02 -1.25
CA GLU A 389 15.14 -13.69 0.03
C GLU A 389 14.17 -14.08 1.16
N TRP A 390 14.56 -15.06 1.96
CA TRP A 390 13.74 -15.58 3.05
C TRP A 390 13.88 -14.71 4.29
N ILE A 391 12.76 -14.17 4.77
CA ILE A 391 12.71 -13.27 5.93
C ILE A 391 12.25 -14.08 7.16
N PRO A 392 12.95 -13.97 8.29
CA PRO A 392 12.49 -14.56 9.56
C PRO A 392 11.38 -13.69 10.16
N LEU A 393 10.12 -14.00 9.88
CA LEU A 393 8.93 -13.32 10.41
C LEU A 393 8.02 -14.29 11.17
N GLU A 394 8.60 -15.21 11.93
CA GLU A 394 7.88 -16.31 12.58
C GLU A 394 6.82 -15.84 13.60
N SER A 395 7.09 -14.73 14.29
CA SER A 395 6.12 -14.14 15.24
C SER A 395 5.10 -13.25 14.54
N LEU A 396 5.56 -12.43 13.59
CA LEU A 396 4.72 -11.40 12.97
C LEU A 396 3.63 -11.97 12.05
N ILE A 397 3.81 -13.17 11.50
CA ILE A 397 2.79 -13.83 10.68
C ILE A 397 1.52 -14.17 11.47
N ASP A 398 1.60 -14.35 12.77
CA ASP A 398 0.44 -14.50 13.65
C ASP A 398 -0.49 -13.25 13.68
N GLY A 399 -0.09 -12.18 13.01
CA GLY A 399 -0.89 -10.97 12.80
C GLY A 399 -1.82 -10.99 11.58
N TYR A 400 -1.99 -12.12 10.90
CA TYR A 400 -2.75 -12.27 9.65
C TYR A 400 -2.14 -11.54 8.46
N GLY A 401 -0.82 -11.44 8.37
CA GLY A 401 -0.11 -10.83 7.25
C GLY A 401 1.39 -11.02 7.34
N ALA A 402 2.10 -10.74 6.23
CA ALA A 402 3.54 -10.93 6.13
C ALA A 402 4.22 -9.77 5.38
N ALA A 403 5.25 -10.07 4.61
CA ALA A 403 6.13 -9.10 3.99
C ALA A 403 5.41 -8.02 3.15
N HIS A 404 4.41 -8.40 2.35
CA HIS A 404 3.64 -7.45 1.54
C HIS A 404 2.80 -6.52 2.41
N CYS A 405 2.06 -7.07 3.38
CA CYS A 405 1.20 -6.29 4.27
C CYS A 405 1.98 -5.29 5.14
N MET A 406 3.24 -5.60 5.51
CA MET A 406 4.09 -4.76 6.35
C MET A 406 4.76 -3.61 5.58
N THR A 407 4.52 -3.48 4.28
CA THR A 407 5.20 -2.51 3.42
C THR A 407 4.23 -1.69 2.59
N GLN A 408 4.38 -0.37 2.62
CA GLN A 408 3.72 0.51 1.65
C GLN A 408 4.75 1.02 0.66
N VAL A 409 4.68 0.52 -0.57
CA VAL A 409 5.59 0.95 -1.64
C VAL A 409 5.16 2.32 -2.13
N LEU A 410 6.02 3.31 -1.96
CA LEU A 410 5.78 4.71 -2.36
C LEU A 410 6.22 4.97 -3.80
N GLN A 411 7.29 4.30 -4.22
CA GLN A 411 7.91 4.49 -5.51
C GLN A 411 8.50 3.18 -6.05
N ARG A 412 8.35 2.96 -7.35
CA ARG A 412 9.02 1.90 -8.13
C ARG A 412 9.68 2.51 -9.36
N GLU A 413 10.65 1.82 -9.96
CA GLU A 413 11.18 2.21 -11.27
C GLU A 413 10.08 2.23 -12.33
N ALA A 414 10.23 3.10 -13.33
CA ALA A 414 9.26 3.22 -14.40
C ALA A 414 9.10 1.88 -15.15
N TYR A 415 7.86 1.44 -15.31
CA TYR A 415 7.53 0.32 -16.16
C TYR A 415 7.30 0.84 -17.60
N HIS A 416 8.09 0.35 -18.53
CA HIS A 416 7.89 0.59 -19.95
C HIS A 416 7.37 -0.70 -20.58
N PRO A 417 6.06 -0.83 -20.75
CA PRO A 417 5.52 -2.01 -21.42
C PRO A 417 6.09 -2.03 -22.84
N GLY A 418 6.90 -3.05 -23.16
CA GLY A 418 7.04 -3.44 -24.54
C GLY A 418 5.63 -3.72 -25.08
N VAL A 419 5.38 -3.50 -26.38
CA VAL A 419 4.05 -3.73 -26.95
C VAL A 419 3.60 -5.13 -26.56
N ASP A 420 2.77 -5.24 -25.54
CA ASP A 420 2.22 -6.51 -25.08
C ASP A 420 1.25 -7.02 -26.17
N PRO A 421 1.47 -8.22 -26.72
CA PRO A 421 0.54 -8.80 -27.70
C PRO A 421 -0.91 -8.91 -27.17
N ALA A 422 -1.11 -8.94 -25.85
CA ALA A 422 -2.41 -8.95 -25.21
C ALA A 422 -3.09 -7.57 -25.28
N ASP A 423 -2.35 -6.46 -25.25
CA ASP A 423 -2.90 -5.10 -25.37
C ASP A 423 -3.48 -4.85 -26.77
N VAL A 424 -2.84 -5.39 -27.81
CA VAL A 424 -3.35 -5.30 -29.17
C VAL A 424 -4.70 -6.02 -29.31
N ARG A 425 -4.93 -7.09 -28.53
CA ARG A 425 -6.20 -7.81 -28.52
C ARG A 425 -7.28 -7.08 -27.73
N SER A 426 -6.94 -6.42 -26.64
CA SER A 426 -7.89 -5.68 -25.80
C SER A 426 -8.42 -4.42 -26.48
N VAL A 427 -7.56 -3.68 -27.18
CA VAL A 427 -7.97 -2.49 -27.96
C VAL A 427 -8.91 -2.88 -29.09
N ASN A 428 -8.66 -3.98 -29.79
CA ASN A 428 -9.52 -4.45 -30.87
C ASN A 428 -10.88 -5.02 -30.38
N ALA A 429 -10.96 -5.45 -29.12
CA ALA A 429 -12.20 -5.94 -28.55
C ALA A 429 -13.11 -4.82 -28.02
N LEU A 430 -12.56 -3.64 -27.70
CA LEU A 430 -13.29 -2.46 -27.24
C LEU A 430 -13.91 -1.65 -28.38
N THR A 431 -13.34 -1.77 -29.58
CA THR A 431 -13.85 -1.09 -30.77
C THR A 431 -14.66 -2.08 -31.61
N GLY A 432 -15.92 -2.27 -31.27
CA GLY A 432 -16.85 -2.88 -32.20
C GLY A 432 -16.78 -2.10 -33.53
N GLU A 433 -16.29 -2.77 -34.59
CA GLU A 433 -16.31 -2.32 -35.98
C GLU A 433 -15.69 -0.94 -36.29
N SER A 434 -14.38 -0.76 -36.08
CA SER A 434 -13.60 0.08 -36.97
C SER A 434 -12.35 -0.67 -37.41
N GLN A 435 -12.16 -0.83 -38.73
CA GLN A 435 -10.98 -1.43 -39.33
C GLN A 435 -9.77 -0.49 -39.15
N SER A 436 -9.29 -0.32 -37.92
CA SER A 436 -8.11 0.50 -37.64
C SER A 436 -6.87 -0.22 -38.15
N SER A 437 -6.11 0.44 -38.99
CA SER A 437 -4.83 -0.02 -39.51
C SER A 437 -3.70 0.82 -38.90
N TYR A 438 -2.56 0.19 -38.58
CA TYR A 438 -1.42 0.88 -37.99
C TYR A 438 -0.15 0.61 -38.80
N LEU A 439 0.73 1.60 -38.90
CA LEU A 439 2.08 1.45 -39.41
C LEU A 439 2.93 0.67 -38.39
N LEU A 440 4.07 0.11 -38.84
CA LEU A 440 4.99 -0.63 -37.96
C LEU A 440 5.56 0.16 -36.79
N ASN A 441 5.50 1.48 -36.85
CA ASN A 441 5.91 2.39 -35.77
C ASN A 441 4.78 2.70 -34.75
N GLY A 442 3.61 2.03 -34.87
CA GLY A 442 2.47 2.19 -33.98
C GLY A 442 1.55 3.39 -34.28
N THR A 443 1.84 4.21 -35.30
CA THR A 443 0.93 5.29 -35.72
C THR A 443 -0.22 4.74 -36.55
N MET A 444 -1.40 5.38 -36.45
CA MET A 444 -2.58 4.98 -37.24
C MET A 444 -2.30 5.20 -38.74
N ALA A 445 -2.51 4.15 -39.53
CA ALA A 445 -2.33 4.21 -40.99
C ALA A 445 -3.54 4.86 -41.64
N ASN A 446 -3.30 5.82 -42.54
CA ASN A 446 -4.31 6.41 -43.37
C ASN A 446 -4.49 5.65 -44.71
N GLU A 447 -5.49 6.03 -45.53
CA GLU A 447 -5.80 5.32 -46.79
C GLU A 447 -4.66 5.37 -47.81
N ASN A 448 -3.76 6.33 -47.72
CA ASN A 448 -2.67 6.53 -48.67
C ASN A 448 -1.37 5.85 -48.25
N ASP A 449 -1.28 5.33 -47.01
CA ASP A 449 -0.08 4.64 -46.56
C ASP A 449 0.09 3.31 -47.28
N ARG A 450 1.31 3.06 -47.76
CA ARG A 450 1.73 1.86 -48.52
C ARG A 450 2.79 1.09 -47.75
N GLY A 451 2.92 -0.18 -48.05
CA GLY A 451 3.89 -1.05 -47.41
C GLY A 451 3.28 -1.98 -46.37
N VAL A 452 4.05 -2.36 -45.35
CA VAL A 452 3.58 -3.29 -44.30
C VAL A 452 2.78 -2.49 -43.27
N ILE A 453 1.52 -2.83 -43.13
CA ILE A 453 0.63 -2.29 -42.08
C ILE A 453 0.11 -3.42 -41.19
N ILE A 454 -0.31 -3.08 -39.99
CA ILE A 454 -0.99 -4.00 -39.07
C ILE A 454 -2.49 -3.69 -39.16
N GLN A 455 -3.28 -4.63 -39.65
CA GLN A 455 -4.74 -4.54 -39.72
C GLN A 455 -5.36 -5.72 -39.00
N ASN A 456 -6.21 -5.48 -38.01
CA ASN A 456 -6.83 -6.54 -37.20
C ASN A 456 -5.79 -7.52 -36.60
N GLY A 457 -4.66 -6.97 -36.10
CA GLY A 457 -3.57 -7.77 -35.53
C GLY A 457 -2.73 -8.60 -36.47
N LYS A 458 -2.97 -8.50 -37.81
CA LYS A 458 -2.21 -9.21 -38.86
C LYS A 458 -1.39 -8.24 -39.68
N LYS A 459 -0.18 -8.69 -40.09
CA LYS A 459 0.62 -7.96 -41.07
C LYS A 459 -0.04 -8.07 -42.44
N VAL A 460 -0.33 -6.94 -43.03
CA VAL A 460 -0.92 -6.83 -44.39
C VAL A 460 0.01 -5.93 -45.23
N ILE A 461 0.25 -6.33 -46.46
CA ILE A 461 0.97 -5.47 -47.41
C ILE A 461 -0.06 -4.69 -48.24
N ARG A 462 -0.09 -3.36 -48.02
CA ARG A 462 -0.92 -2.46 -48.83
C ARG A 462 -0.05 -1.94 -49.96
N LYS A 463 -0.41 -2.33 -51.22
CA LYS A 463 0.27 -1.96 -52.44
C LYS A 463 -0.06 -0.55 -52.91
#